data_fdba4396b3f11cf0f6593ff20a06c4f5
#
_entry.id   fdba4396b3f11cf0f6593ff20a06c4f5
#
_cell.length_a   1.000
_cell.length_b   1.000
_cell.length_c   1.000
_cell.angle_alpha   90.00
_cell.angle_beta   90.00
_cell.angle_gamma   90.00
#
_symmetry.space_group_name_H-M   'P 1'
#
loop_
_entity.id
_entity.type
_entity.pdbx_description
1 polymer ?
#
loop_
_entity_poly.entity_id
_entity_poly.type
_entity_poly.pdbx_seq_one_letter_code
_entity_poly.pdbx_strand_id
1 'polypeptide(L)'
;MSEARRVAHANAGVCTAADLTAAGLTRRAIAAAVERRELERLRRGVFADPGVPPMIKQAVRVGGRLACVSAARLHGLRVLREPAELHVSVDAHATRLRHPDDRLRLLHPSGTSSGVRLHWTRGGGGRGPLVSLEECLVQMFSCLPGLDVLCALDAARERVDWMPERPQLLDDAAFARLLQRLSPAFRQLAHRSITGSQAVGETVARERLRATGVPVRAQVPLPGGYWADLLIGERLILDIEGEGPHTAPGAFDRDRARAGWLKAIGYAHVSFSHRQVLDDWESIDGVVRMLMRRRVHVWGDERSIGR
;
A
#
# COMPACT_ATOMS: atom_id res chain seq x y z
N MET A 1 -20.48 13.68 -23.41
CA MET A 1 -20.76 13.07 -22.09
C MET A 1 -22.13 13.57 -21.64
N SER A 2 -23.06 12.69 -21.32
CA SER A 2 -24.41 13.07 -20.88
C SER A 2 -24.40 13.78 -19.51
N GLU A 3 -25.48 14.51 -19.19
CA GLU A 3 -25.60 15.18 -17.87
C GLU A 3 -25.51 14.19 -16.73
N ALA A 4 -26.17 13.03 -16.85
CA ALA A 4 -26.14 11.98 -15.83
C ALA A 4 -24.70 11.49 -15.54
N ARG A 5 -23.87 11.30 -16.57
CA ARG A 5 -22.46 10.95 -16.41
C ARG A 5 -21.63 12.09 -15.81
N ARG A 6 -21.92 13.35 -16.17
CA ARG A 6 -21.25 14.51 -15.57
C ARG A 6 -21.46 14.56 -14.07
N VAL A 7 -22.70 14.35 -13.61
CA VAL A 7 -23.03 14.29 -12.18
C VAL A 7 -22.28 13.14 -11.49
N ALA A 8 -22.24 11.96 -12.09
CA ALA A 8 -21.49 10.84 -11.53
C ALA A 8 -20.00 11.17 -11.42
N HIS A 9 -19.39 11.71 -12.47
CA HIS A 9 -17.97 12.12 -12.46
C HIS A 9 -17.66 13.16 -11.39
N ALA A 10 -18.52 14.17 -11.20
CA ALA A 10 -18.37 15.18 -10.16
C ALA A 10 -18.43 14.58 -8.72
N ASN A 11 -18.94 13.37 -8.58
CA ASN A 11 -19.07 12.62 -7.33
C ASN A 11 -18.18 11.35 -7.31
N ALA A 12 -16.98 11.44 -7.85
CA ALA A 12 -16.02 10.33 -7.92
C ALA A 12 -16.59 9.05 -8.57
N GLY A 13 -17.41 9.22 -9.60
CA GLY A 13 -18.02 8.14 -10.38
C GLY A 13 -19.28 7.54 -9.77
N VAL A 14 -19.69 7.91 -8.56
CA VAL A 14 -20.89 7.38 -7.89
C VAL A 14 -21.77 8.53 -7.41
N CYS A 15 -23.07 8.49 -7.77
CA CYS A 15 -24.01 9.53 -7.39
C CYS A 15 -25.32 8.94 -6.85
N THR A 16 -26.06 9.77 -6.14
CA THR A 16 -27.40 9.43 -5.63
C THR A 16 -28.50 9.96 -6.56
N ALA A 17 -29.72 9.46 -6.36
CA ALA A 17 -30.90 10.04 -7.02
C ALA A 17 -31.08 11.52 -6.64
N ALA A 18 -30.70 11.92 -5.43
CA ALA A 18 -30.76 13.30 -4.99
C ALA A 18 -29.77 14.19 -5.76
N ASP A 19 -28.53 13.74 -5.98
CA ASP A 19 -27.53 14.47 -6.77
C ASP A 19 -28.00 14.69 -8.21
N LEU A 20 -28.56 13.65 -8.82
CA LEU A 20 -29.10 13.71 -10.18
C LEU A 20 -30.30 14.66 -10.27
N THR A 21 -31.19 14.63 -9.26
CA THR A 21 -32.38 15.51 -9.23
C THR A 21 -31.91 16.97 -8.98
N ALA A 22 -30.96 17.22 -8.12
CA ALA A 22 -30.40 18.54 -7.90
C ALA A 22 -29.77 19.14 -9.16
N ALA A 23 -29.23 18.28 -10.04
CA ALA A 23 -28.76 18.66 -11.38
C ALA A 23 -29.87 18.78 -12.46
N GLY A 24 -31.13 18.72 -12.05
CA GLY A 24 -32.30 18.92 -12.93
C GLY A 24 -32.83 17.67 -13.66
N LEU A 25 -32.26 16.47 -13.39
CA LEU A 25 -32.75 15.26 -14.05
C LEU A 25 -34.07 14.78 -13.40
N THR A 26 -35.08 14.54 -14.24
CA THR A 26 -36.33 13.90 -13.82
C THR A 26 -36.12 12.40 -13.55
N ARG A 27 -37.02 11.78 -12.79
CA ARG A 27 -37.02 10.32 -12.58
C ARG A 27 -37.04 9.53 -13.89
N ARG A 28 -37.75 10.04 -14.91
CA ARG A 28 -37.81 9.43 -16.25
C ARG A 28 -36.44 9.53 -16.96
N ALA A 29 -35.80 10.67 -16.89
CA ALA A 29 -34.44 10.86 -17.45
C ALA A 29 -33.42 9.95 -16.79
N ILE A 30 -33.47 9.78 -15.46
CA ILE A 30 -32.60 8.86 -14.72
C ILE A 30 -32.84 7.41 -15.17
N ALA A 31 -34.10 6.97 -15.31
CA ALA A 31 -34.44 5.63 -15.79
C ALA A 31 -33.88 5.40 -17.20
N ALA A 32 -34.08 6.35 -18.11
CA ALA A 32 -33.55 6.29 -19.47
C ALA A 32 -32.00 6.25 -19.52
N ALA A 33 -31.31 6.97 -18.61
CA ALA A 33 -29.86 6.89 -18.52
C ALA A 33 -29.38 5.49 -18.10
N VAL A 34 -30.10 4.80 -17.22
CA VAL A 34 -29.81 3.42 -16.84
C VAL A 34 -30.08 2.45 -18.00
N GLU A 35 -31.19 2.61 -18.72
CA GLU A 35 -31.56 1.80 -19.92
C GLU A 35 -30.47 1.94 -21.00
N ARG A 36 -30.00 3.15 -21.27
CA ARG A 36 -28.93 3.44 -22.23
C ARG A 36 -27.54 3.04 -21.72
N ARG A 37 -27.42 2.44 -20.53
CA ARG A 37 -26.14 2.08 -19.88
C ARG A 37 -25.16 3.26 -19.68
N GLU A 38 -25.69 4.46 -19.58
CA GLU A 38 -24.93 5.65 -19.20
C GLU A 38 -24.65 5.66 -17.69
N LEU A 39 -25.55 5.07 -16.91
CA LEU A 39 -25.40 4.78 -15.48
C LEU A 39 -25.75 3.32 -15.18
N GLU A 40 -25.05 2.74 -14.21
CA GLU A 40 -25.37 1.45 -13.60
C GLU A 40 -26.06 1.67 -12.25
N ARG A 41 -27.18 1.02 -12.01
CA ARG A 41 -27.88 1.08 -10.72
C ARG A 41 -27.26 0.09 -9.76
N LEU A 42 -26.54 0.57 -8.73
CA LEU A 42 -25.86 -0.27 -7.73
C LEU A 42 -26.82 -0.74 -6.62
N ARG A 43 -27.66 0.18 -6.13
CA ARG A 43 -28.72 -0.09 -5.12
C ARG A 43 -29.83 0.94 -5.26
N ARG A 44 -30.87 0.85 -4.42
CA ARG A 44 -31.98 1.82 -4.45
C ARG A 44 -31.46 3.25 -4.30
N GLY A 45 -31.68 4.07 -5.31
CA GLY A 45 -31.31 5.48 -5.30
C GLY A 45 -29.81 5.78 -5.42
N VAL A 46 -28.96 4.78 -5.76
CA VAL A 46 -27.52 4.96 -5.96
C VAL A 46 -27.09 4.40 -7.30
N PHE A 47 -26.33 5.18 -8.03
CA PHE A 47 -25.89 4.90 -9.40
C PHE A 47 -24.40 5.14 -9.54
N ALA A 48 -23.79 4.48 -10.50
CA ALA A 48 -22.38 4.68 -10.86
C ALA A 48 -22.19 4.84 -12.35
N ASP A 49 -21.12 5.53 -12.75
CA ASP A 49 -20.60 5.45 -14.10
C ASP A 49 -20.11 4.00 -14.38
N PRO A 50 -20.39 3.44 -15.56
CA PRO A 50 -19.95 2.09 -15.90
C PRO A 50 -18.43 1.87 -15.80
N GLY A 51 -17.61 2.91 -15.98
CA GLY A 51 -16.16 2.85 -15.87
C GLY A 51 -15.60 2.80 -14.44
N VAL A 52 -16.45 2.92 -13.42
CA VAL A 52 -16.00 2.81 -12.01
C VAL A 52 -15.48 1.40 -11.72
N PRO A 53 -14.34 1.25 -11.03
CA PRO A 53 -13.76 -0.04 -10.68
C PRO A 53 -14.76 -1.00 -10.01
N PRO A 54 -14.75 -2.30 -10.35
CA PRO A 54 -15.71 -3.27 -9.81
C PRO A 54 -15.76 -3.29 -8.28
N MET A 55 -14.61 -3.25 -7.59
CA MET A 55 -14.57 -3.26 -6.12
C MET A 55 -15.28 -2.05 -5.49
N ILE A 56 -15.19 -0.88 -6.11
CA ILE A 56 -15.94 0.31 -5.65
C ILE A 56 -17.45 0.05 -5.80
N LYS A 57 -17.88 -0.45 -6.96
CA LYS A 57 -19.30 -0.77 -7.19
C LYS A 57 -19.81 -1.79 -6.17
N GLN A 58 -19.03 -2.81 -5.88
CA GLN A 58 -19.35 -3.83 -4.87
C GLN A 58 -19.47 -3.21 -3.47
N ALA A 59 -18.50 -2.38 -3.04
CA ALA A 59 -18.56 -1.73 -1.73
C ALA A 59 -19.80 -0.81 -1.58
N VAL A 60 -20.11 -0.05 -2.62
CA VAL A 60 -21.31 0.81 -2.65
C VAL A 60 -22.60 -0.03 -2.66
N ARG A 61 -22.61 -1.17 -3.36
CA ARG A 61 -23.74 -2.10 -3.37
C ARG A 61 -23.98 -2.70 -1.98
N VAL A 62 -22.92 -3.06 -1.26
CA VAL A 62 -23.00 -3.47 0.15
C VAL A 62 -23.67 -2.39 0.99
N GLY A 63 -23.40 -1.14 0.73
CA GLY A 63 -23.97 0.01 1.44
C GLY A 63 -22.94 0.87 2.15
N GLY A 64 -21.69 0.70 1.80
CA GLY A 64 -20.58 1.43 2.38
C GLY A 64 -19.65 2.01 1.32
N ARG A 65 -18.39 2.16 1.70
CA ARG A 65 -17.29 2.67 0.89
C ARG A 65 -16.16 1.67 0.86
N LEU A 66 -15.44 1.59 -0.25
CA LEU A 66 -14.25 0.75 -0.33
C LEU A 66 -13.23 1.20 0.71
N ALA A 67 -12.61 0.25 1.43
CA ALA A 67 -11.92 0.54 2.67
C ALA A 67 -10.68 -0.36 2.88
N CYS A 68 -9.88 -0.04 3.90
CA CYS A 68 -8.76 -0.85 4.35
C CYS A 68 -7.87 -1.29 3.17
N VAL A 69 -7.35 -2.52 3.18
CA VAL A 69 -6.47 -3.05 2.14
C VAL A 69 -7.11 -3.07 0.75
N SER A 70 -8.43 -3.23 0.64
CA SER A 70 -9.14 -3.16 -0.66
C SER A 70 -9.08 -1.75 -1.29
N ALA A 71 -8.95 -0.71 -0.46
CA ALA A 71 -8.80 0.67 -0.91
C ALA A 71 -7.34 1.04 -1.22
N ALA A 72 -6.38 0.31 -0.67
CA ALA A 72 -4.97 0.66 -0.65
C ALA A 72 -4.38 0.95 -2.05
N ARG A 73 -4.63 0.07 -3.02
CA ARG A 73 -4.13 0.24 -4.40
C ARG A 73 -4.70 1.46 -5.10
N LEU A 74 -5.96 1.82 -4.82
CA LEU A 74 -6.58 3.02 -5.39
C LEU A 74 -6.02 4.31 -4.78
N HIS A 75 -5.40 4.21 -3.61
CA HIS A 75 -4.59 5.28 -3.02
C HIS A 75 -3.13 5.27 -3.49
N GLY A 76 -2.73 4.33 -4.36
CA GLY A 76 -1.34 4.20 -4.81
C GLY A 76 -0.41 3.49 -3.82
N LEU A 77 -0.96 2.83 -2.80
CA LEU A 77 -0.16 2.07 -1.85
C LEU A 77 0.28 0.71 -2.43
N ARG A 78 1.50 0.31 -2.08
CA ARG A 78 1.96 -1.06 -2.28
C ARG A 78 1.52 -1.91 -1.10
N VAL A 79 0.94 -3.07 -1.39
CA VAL A 79 0.48 -4.03 -0.39
C VAL A 79 1.28 -5.32 -0.48
N LEU A 80 1.56 -5.93 0.66
CA LEU A 80 2.29 -7.19 0.72
C LEU A 80 1.44 -8.36 0.18
N ARG A 81 0.15 -8.35 0.50
CA ARG A 81 -0.80 -9.39 0.11
C ARG A 81 -2.08 -8.78 -0.43
N GLU A 82 -2.60 -9.38 -1.49
CA GLU A 82 -3.94 -9.02 -1.98
C GLU A 82 -5.00 -9.47 -0.96
N PRO A 83 -6.05 -8.67 -0.74
CA PRO A 83 -7.11 -9.06 0.16
C PRO A 83 -7.91 -10.24 -0.40
N ALA A 84 -8.11 -11.28 0.43
CA ALA A 84 -8.99 -12.39 0.11
C ALA A 84 -10.49 -12.01 0.19
N GLU A 85 -10.80 -10.93 0.91
CA GLU A 85 -12.16 -10.43 1.13
C GLU A 85 -12.26 -8.96 0.67
N LEU A 86 -13.45 -8.54 0.30
CA LEU A 86 -13.75 -7.13 0.03
C LEU A 86 -13.91 -6.36 1.35
N HIS A 87 -13.03 -5.41 1.62
CA HIS A 87 -13.10 -4.56 2.81
C HIS A 87 -13.99 -3.35 2.57
N VAL A 88 -15.04 -3.22 3.36
CA VAL A 88 -16.06 -2.17 3.22
C VAL A 88 -16.25 -1.42 4.54
N SER A 89 -16.10 -0.11 4.51
CA SER A 89 -16.43 0.77 5.63
C SER A 89 -17.92 1.12 5.58
N VAL A 90 -18.65 0.82 6.65
CA VAL A 90 -20.07 1.08 6.80
C VAL A 90 -20.33 1.92 8.04
N ASP A 91 -21.40 2.72 8.01
CA ASP A 91 -21.85 3.47 9.18
C ASP A 91 -22.25 2.52 10.31
N ALA A 92 -21.96 2.88 11.57
CA ALA A 92 -22.29 2.06 12.75
C ALA A 92 -23.79 1.75 12.89
N HIS A 93 -24.64 2.56 12.28
CA HIS A 93 -26.10 2.38 12.26
C HIS A 93 -26.61 1.80 10.94
N ALA A 94 -25.70 1.38 10.02
CA ALA A 94 -26.11 0.84 8.74
C ALA A 94 -26.92 -0.45 8.91
N THR A 95 -28.05 -0.50 8.25
CA THR A 95 -28.93 -1.67 8.24
C THR A 95 -29.20 -2.12 6.82
N ARG A 96 -29.65 -3.36 6.64
CA ARG A 96 -30.03 -3.93 5.32
C ARG A 96 -28.87 -3.87 4.32
N LEU A 97 -27.68 -4.22 4.76
CA LEU A 97 -26.53 -4.37 3.87
C LEU A 97 -26.85 -5.39 2.78
N ARG A 98 -26.29 -5.19 1.59
CA ARG A 98 -26.55 -6.05 0.42
C ARG A 98 -25.31 -6.88 0.07
N HIS A 99 -25.55 -7.98 -0.62
CA HIS A 99 -24.47 -8.78 -1.17
C HIS A 99 -23.66 -7.96 -2.20
N PRO A 100 -22.32 -8.08 -2.26
CA PRO A 100 -21.49 -7.29 -3.16
C PRO A 100 -21.84 -7.49 -4.65
N ASP A 101 -22.31 -8.68 -5.03
CA ASP A 101 -22.62 -9.01 -6.42
C ASP A 101 -24.12 -9.00 -6.72
N ASP A 102 -24.97 -8.92 -5.69
CA ASP A 102 -26.41 -8.91 -5.85
C ASP A 102 -27.10 -7.86 -4.96
N ARG A 103 -27.59 -6.79 -5.58
CA ARG A 103 -28.28 -5.69 -4.91
C ARG A 103 -29.62 -6.08 -4.27
N LEU A 104 -30.19 -7.22 -4.62
CA LEU A 104 -31.48 -7.70 -4.09
C LEU A 104 -31.27 -8.62 -2.88
N ARG A 105 -30.15 -9.32 -2.84
CA ARG A 105 -29.79 -10.23 -1.75
C ARG A 105 -29.24 -9.45 -0.56
N LEU A 106 -29.69 -9.79 0.64
CA LEU A 106 -29.12 -9.25 1.88
C LEU A 106 -27.74 -9.89 2.18
N LEU A 107 -26.84 -9.11 2.72
CA LEU A 107 -25.61 -9.62 3.29
C LEU A 107 -25.94 -10.38 4.59
N HIS A 108 -25.39 -11.58 4.75
CA HIS A 108 -25.59 -12.35 5.99
C HIS A 108 -24.91 -11.63 7.17
N PRO A 109 -25.54 -11.55 8.36
CA PRO A 109 -25.01 -10.82 9.51
C PRO A 109 -23.62 -11.26 9.96
N SER A 110 -23.28 -12.54 9.81
CA SER A 110 -21.98 -13.10 10.20
C SER A 110 -20.82 -12.68 9.29
N GLY A 111 -21.09 -12.07 8.12
CA GLY A 111 -20.09 -11.59 7.17
C GLY A 111 -19.18 -12.66 6.54
N THR A 112 -18.90 -13.72 7.27
CA THR A 112 -17.88 -14.74 6.96
C THR A 112 -18.14 -15.59 5.74
N SER A 113 -19.40 -15.68 5.26
CA SER A 113 -19.75 -16.48 4.08
C SER A 113 -19.90 -15.66 2.79
N SER A 114 -19.68 -14.37 2.84
CA SER A 114 -19.97 -13.45 1.71
C SER A 114 -18.72 -12.86 1.05
N GLY A 115 -17.51 -13.19 1.52
CA GLY A 115 -16.27 -12.59 1.02
C GLY A 115 -16.16 -11.09 1.31
N VAL A 116 -16.85 -10.60 2.35
CA VAL A 116 -16.87 -9.18 2.74
C VAL A 116 -16.47 -9.02 4.19
N ARG A 117 -15.48 -8.17 4.46
CA ARG A 117 -15.08 -7.72 5.78
C ARG A 117 -15.61 -6.31 6.04
N LEU A 118 -16.42 -6.15 7.07
CA LEU A 118 -17.02 -4.87 7.42
C LEU A 118 -16.17 -4.12 8.46
N HIS A 119 -15.94 -2.83 8.19
CA HIS A 119 -15.35 -1.87 9.11
C HIS A 119 -16.43 -0.90 9.56
N TRP A 120 -16.88 -1.02 10.80
CA TRP A 120 -17.92 -0.17 11.36
C TRP A 120 -17.34 1.16 11.82
N THR A 121 -17.85 2.28 11.29
CA THR A 121 -17.37 3.63 11.60
C THR A 121 -18.48 4.48 12.18
N ARG A 122 -18.15 5.24 13.24
CA ARG A 122 -19.06 6.26 13.79
C ARG A 122 -18.82 7.58 13.08
N GLY A 123 -19.91 8.28 12.69
CA GLY A 123 -19.80 9.63 12.13
C GLY A 123 -19.58 9.72 10.62
N GLY A 124 -20.09 8.75 9.84
CA GLY A 124 -20.29 8.88 8.39
C GLY A 124 -19.09 9.33 7.54
N GLY A 125 -17.90 9.01 7.97
CA GLY A 125 -16.55 9.24 7.43
C GLY A 125 -16.43 9.75 5.99
N GLY A 126 -16.82 10.99 5.67
CA GLY A 126 -16.55 11.65 4.39
C GLY A 126 -17.53 11.33 3.26
N ARG A 127 -17.44 12.09 2.17
CA ARG A 127 -18.20 11.90 0.93
C ARG A 127 -17.42 11.00 -0.05
N GLY A 128 -18.15 10.30 -0.93
CA GLY A 128 -17.56 9.49 -1.99
C GLY A 128 -17.52 7.99 -1.67
N PRO A 129 -17.17 7.17 -2.68
CA PRO A 129 -17.26 5.72 -2.62
C PRO A 129 -16.00 5.05 -2.02
N LEU A 130 -14.98 5.82 -1.74
CA LEU A 130 -13.69 5.40 -1.19
C LEU A 130 -13.44 6.11 0.14
N VAL A 131 -12.89 5.44 1.14
CA VAL A 131 -12.42 6.09 2.39
C VAL A 131 -11.20 6.96 2.09
N SER A 132 -10.88 7.92 2.96
CA SER A 132 -9.63 8.69 2.86
C SER A 132 -8.41 7.78 3.07
N LEU A 133 -7.23 8.22 2.61
CA LEU A 133 -5.98 7.51 2.83
C LEU A 133 -5.71 7.29 4.33
N GLU A 134 -5.89 8.31 5.15
CA GLU A 134 -5.71 8.20 6.61
C GLU A 134 -6.66 7.17 7.22
N GLU A 135 -7.94 7.16 6.81
CA GLU A 135 -8.93 6.18 7.27
C GLU A 135 -8.57 4.76 6.81
N CYS A 136 -8.13 4.61 5.55
CA CYS A 136 -7.64 3.35 5.00
C CYS A 136 -6.52 2.77 5.87
N LEU A 137 -5.51 3.57 6.19
CA LEU A 137 -4.37 3.17 7.03
C LEU A 137 -4.81 2.84 8.47
N VAL A 138 -5.63 3.66 9.10
CA VAL A 138 -6.15 3.38 10.47
C VAL A 138 -6.86 2.03 10.51
N GLN A 139 -7.68 1.72 9.52
CA GLN A 139 -8.37 0.43 9.43
C GLN A 139 -7.41 -0.74 9.22
N MET A 140 -6.33 -0.54 8.45
CA MET A 140 -5.30 -1.56 8.25
C MET A 140 -4.61 -1.93 9.57
N PHE A 141 -4.30 -0.96 10.44
CA PHE A 141 -3.69 -1.22 11.76
C PHE A 141 -4.52 -2.17 12.63
N SER A 142 -5.84 -2.09 12.56
CA SER A 142 -6.74 -2.95 13.35
C SER A 142 -7.12 -4.27 12.66
N CYS A 143 -6.78 -4.42 11.40
CA CYS A 143 -7.29 -5.50 10.56
C CYS A 143 -6.21 -6.45 10.02
N LEU A 144 -4.99 -5.97 9.83
CA LEU A 144 -3.93 -6.70 9.15
C LEU A 144 -2.74 -7.00 10.09
N PRO A 145 -1.92 -8.01 9.75
CA PRO A 145 -0.63 -8.21 10.40
C PRO A 145 0.27 -6.97 10.28
N GLY A 146 1.09 -6.73 11.30
CA GLY A 146 1.91 -5.53 11.38
C GLY A 146 2.88 -5.33 10.19
N LEU A 147 3.38 -6.42 9.61
CA LEU A 147 4.25 -6.35 8.44
C LEU A 147 3.51 -5.82 7.20
N ASP A 148 2.26 -6.24 6.97
CA ASP A 148 1.42 -5.75 5.88
C ASP A 148 1.12 -4.26 6.03
N VAL A 149 0.86 -3.83 7.27
CA VAL A 149 0.66 -2.41 7.59
C VAL A 149 1.90 -1.59 7.31
N LEU A 150 3.09 -2.08 7.71
CA LEU A 150 4.36 -1.39 7.47
C LEU A 150 4.66 -1.25 5.97
N CYS A 151 4.39 -2.28 5.15
CA CYS A 151 4.57 -2.17 3.71
C CYS A 151 3.69 -1.06 3.10
N ALA A 152 2.43 -0.97 3.51
CA ALA A 152 1.54 0.08 3.04
C ALA A 152 1.92 1.47 3.58
N LEU A 153 2.37 1.54 4.83
CA LEU A 153 2.77 2.79 5.47
C LEU A 153 4.07 3.34 4.89
N ASP A 154 5.06 2.49 4.62
CA ASP A 154 6.29 2.88 3.92
C ASP A 154 5.96 3.41 2.52
N ALA A 155 5.07 2.72 1.79
CA ALA A 155 4.60 3.19 0.50
C ALA A 155 3.89 4.55 0.56
N ALA A 156 3.09 4.79 1.61
CA ALA A 156 2.41 6.08 1.80
C ALA A 156 3.39 7.21 2.12
N ARG A 157 4.47 6.90 2.84
CA ARG A 157 5.49 7.85 3.28
C ARG A 157 6.69 7.92 2.33
N GLU A 158 6.69 7.16 1.24
CA GLU A 158 7.79 7.14 0.29
C GLU A 158 8.18 8.54 -0.15
N ARG A 159 9.45 8.87 0.03
CA ARG A 159 10.08 10.09 -0.46
C ARG A 159 11.23 9.69 -1.37
N VAL A 160 11.20 10.18 -2.58
CA VAL A 160 12.22 9.89 -3.59
C VAL A 160 13.04 11.15 -3.79
N ASP A 161 14.21 11.23 -3.16
CA ASP A 161 15.03 12.46 -3.17
C ASP A 161 15.49 12.88 -4.57
N TRP A 162 15.58 11.95 -5.52
CA TRP A 162 15.89 12.21 -6.93
C TRP A 162 14.65 12.51 -7.81
N MET A 163 13.44 12.46 -7.22
CA MET A 163 12.16 12.86 -7.82
C MET A 163 11.39 13.78 -6.86
N PRO A 164 11.91 14.96 -6.55
CA PRO A 164 11.31 15.84 -5.53
C PRO A 164 9.91 16.33 -5.92
N GLU A 165 9.56 16.31 -7.20
CA GLU A 165 8.23 16.63 -7.72
C GLU A 165 7.18 15.56 -7.43
N ARG A 166 7.59 14.34 -7.07
CA ARG A 166 6.65 13.27 -6.68
C ARG A 166 6.19 13.50 -5.24
N PRO A 167 4.94 13.93 -5.03
CA PRO A 167 4.46 14.21 -3.68
C PRO A 167 4.35 12.91 -2.88
N GLN A 168 4.73 12.98 -1.60
CA GLN A 168 4.39 11.93 -0.66
C GLN A 168 2.86 11.81 -0.54
N LEU A 169 2.36 10.60 -0.48
CA LEU A 169 0.93 10.37 -0.23
C LEU A 169 0.57 10.72 1.22
N LEU A 170 1.51 10.51 2.14
CA LEU A 170 1.38 10.82 3.57
C LEU A 170 2.64 11.58 4.01
N ASP A 171 2.56 12.91 4.03
CA ASP A 171 3.62 13.78 4.54
C ASP A 171 3.76 13.70 6.08
N ASP A 172 4.77 14.34 6.63
CA ASP A 172 5.03 14.30 8.08
C ASP A 172 3.87 14.88 8.91
N ALA A 173 3.17 15.89 8.40
CA ALA A 173 2.01 16.48 9.08
C ALA A 173 0.82 15.50 9.08
N ALA A 174 0.55 14.86 7.95
CA ALA A 174 -0.47 13.82 7.84
C ALA A 174 -0.11 12.58 8.67
N PHE A 175 1.17 12.19 8.71
CA PHE A 175 1.64 11.12 9.57
C PHE A 175 1.45 11.43 11.05
N ALA A 176 1.73 12.66 11.49
CA ALA A 176 1.48 13.08 12.86
C ALA A 176 -0.02 13.01 13.23
N ARG A 177 -0.93 13.42 12.32
CA ARG A 177 -2.38 13.25 12.49
C ARG A 177 -2.79 11.79 12.58
N LEU A 178 -2.23 10.94 11.73
CA LEU A 178 -2.45 9.50 11.76
C LEU A 178 -2.08 8.91 13.13
N LEU A 179 -0.89 9.25 13.66
CA LEU A 179 -0.43 8.77 14.98
C LEU A 179 -1.38 9.13 16.12
N GLN A 180 -2.03 10.31 16.07
CA GLN A 180 -3.01 10.73 17.09
C GLN A 180 -4.25 9.83 17.11
N ARG A 181 -4.59 9.19 15.99
CA ARG A 181 -5.73 8.28 15.84
C ARG A 181 -5.42 6.84 16.25
N LEU A 182 -4.14 6.49 16.44
CA LEU A 182 -3.69 5.14 16.73
C LEU A 182 -3.58 4.89 18.23
N SER A 183 -3.79 3.63 18.65
CA SER A 183 -3.47 3.17 19.99
C SER A 183 -1.95 3.24 20.26
N PRO A 184 -1.50 3.22 21.53
CA PRO A 184 -0.06 3.25 21.84
C PRO A 184 0.72 2.14 21.14
N ALA A 185 0.20 0.90 21.11
CA ALA A 185 0.84 -0.24 20.44
C ALA A 185 0.96 -0.02 18.91
N PHE A 186 -0.09 0.51 18.29
CA PHE A 186 -0.07 0.81 16.86
C PHE A 186 0.85 1.99 16.54
N ARG A 187 0.98 2.97 17.43
CA ARG A 187 1.98 4.05 17.28
C ARG A 187 3.41 3.51 17.28
N GLN A 188 3.73 2.58 18.20
CA GLN A 188 5.03 1.93 18.22
C GLN A 188 5.32 1.20 16.89
N LEU A 189 4.34 0.50 16.34
CA LEU A 189 4.47 -0.14 15.03
C LEU A 189 4.68 0.93 13.94
N ALA A 190 3.88 1.99 13.93
CA ALA A 190 3.97 3.06 12.93
C ALA A 190 5.34 3.75 12.92
N HIS A 191 5.96 3.95 14.09
CA HIS A 191 7.31 4.51 14.18
C HIS A 191 8.43 3.64 13.59
N ARG A 192 8.16 2.38 13.25
CA ARG A 192 9.10 1.52 12.54
C ARG A 192 9.13 1.79 11.03
N SER A 193 8.13 2.51 10.50
CA SER A 193 8.10 2.88 9.09
C SER A 193 9.19 3.90 8.74
N ILE A 194 9.63 3.84 7.49
CA ILE A 194 10.65 4.74 6.93
C ILE A 194 10.13 5.43 5.68
N THR A 195 10.78 6.51 5.29
CA THR A 195 10.38 7.31 4.11
C THR A 195 11.08 6.89 2.81
N GLY A 196 12.12 6.08 2.88
CA GLY A 196 12.96 5.75 1.73
C GLY A 196 12.65 4.43 1.05
N SER A 197 11.84 3.54 1.65
CA SER A 197 11.57 2.23 1.07
C SER A 197 10.78 2.34 -0.23
N GLN A 198 11.34 1.82 -1.32
CA GLN A 198 10.77 1.91 -2.67
C GLN A 198 10.04 0.63 -3.09
N ALA A 199 10.21 -0.47 -2.36
CA ALA A 199 9.59 -1.75 -2.65
C ALA A 199 9.12 -2.48 -1.39
N VAL A 200 8.09 -3.33 -1.56
CA VAL A 200 7.60 -4.20 -0.47
C VAL A 200 8.70 -5.12 0.05
N GLY A 201 9.53 -5.67 -0.84
CA GLY A 201 10.64 -6.56 -0.49
C GLY A 201 11.65 -5.92 0.47
N GLU A 202 11.98 -4.64 0.28
CA GLU A 202 12.87 -3.89 1.17
C GLU A 202 12.29 -3.81 2.59
N THR A 203 11.00 -3.46 2.71
CA THR A 203 10.30 -3.40 4.00
C THR A 203 10.30 -4.77 4.67
N VAL A 204 9.97 -5.84 3.92
CA VAL A 204 9.93 -7.21 4.44
C VAL A 204 11.30 -7.66 4.91
N ALA A 205 12.33 -7.50 4.09
CA ALA A 205 13.71 -7.89 4.43
C ALA A 205 14.22 -7.13 5.67
N ARG A 206 14.02 -5.81 5.71
CA ARG A 206 14.38 -4.97 6.86
C ARG A 206 13.74 -5.47 8.15
N GLU A 207 12.44 -5.73 8.13
CA GLU A 207 11.72 -6.12 9.33
C GLU A 207 12.05 -7.54 9.78
N ARG A 208 12.28 -8.46 8.85
CA ARG A 208 12.73 -9.83 9.16
C ARG A 208 14.14 -9.84 9.76
N LEU A 209 15.07 -9.06 9.21
CA LEU A 209 16.43 -8.91 9.77
C LEU A 209 16.38 -8.32 11.18
N ARG A 210 15.62 -7.26 11.39
CA ARG A 210 15.43 -6.63 12.71
C ARG A 210 14.87 -7.61 13.74
N ALA A 211 13.89 -8.41 13.35
CA ALA A 211 13.27 -9.40 14.24
C ALA A 211 14.27 -10.47 14.74
N THR A 212 15.34 -10.72 14.00
CA THR A 212 16.40 -11.66 14.36
C THR A 212 17.63 -10.99 14.98
N GLY A 213 17.55 -9.69 15.31
CA GLY A 213 18.62 -8.94 15.95
C GLY A 213 19.77 -8.53 15.02
N VAL A 214 19.61 -8.66 13.72
CA VAL A 214 20.62 -8.21 12.75
C VAL A 214 20.65 -6.68 12.72
N PRO A 215 21.83 -6.03 12.86
CA PRO A 215 21.97 -4.58 12.84
C PRO A 215 21.83 -4.07 11.40
N VAL A 216 20.62 -3.75 10.98
CA VAL A 216 20.28 -3.31 9.63
C VAL A 216 19.82 -1.85 9.62
N ARG A 217 20.36 -1.07 8.69
CA ARG A 217 19.91 0.29 8.34
C ARG A 217 19.42 0.27 6.90
N ALA A 218 18.34 0.98 6.64
CA ALA A 218 17.75 1.07 5.30
C ALA A 218 18.08 2.41 4.64
N GLN A 219 18.14 2.41 3.33
CA GLN A 219 18.32 3.59 2.49
C GLN A 219 19.52 4.42 2.94
N VAL A 220 20.70 3.77 2.94
CA VAL A 220 21.95 4.38 3.40
C VAL A 220 22.68 5.01 2.23
N PRO A 221 22.99 6.33 2.29
CA PRO A 221 23.82 6.96 1.27
C PRO A 221 25.25 6.39 1.36
N LEU A 222 25.79 6.06 0.19
CA LEU A 222 27.13 5.52 0.03
C LEU A 222 28.02 6.51 -0.73
N PRO A 223 29.36 6.41 -0.62
CA PRO A 223 30.26 7.20 -1.44
C PRO A 223 29.96 7.02 -2.94
N GLY A 224 30.20 8.06 -3.76
CA GLY A 224 29.90 8.05 -5.20
C GLY A 224 28.46 8.33 -5.58
N GLY A 225 27.62 8.78 -4.62
CA GLY A 225 26.21 9.11 -4.87
C GLY A 225 25.29 7.91 -4.98
N TYR A 226 25.75 6.75 -4.55
CA TYR A 226 24.93 5.52 -4.50
C TYR A 226 24.15 5.42 -3.19
N TRP A 227 23.13 4.56 -3.21
CA TRP A 227 22.33 4.22 -2.04
C TRP A 227 22.29 2.71 -1.88
N ALA A 228 22.37 2.22 -0.66
CA ALA A 228 22.10 0.83 -0.33
C ALA A 228 20.64 0.70 0.13
N ASP A 229 19.91 -0.26 -0.41
CA ASP A 229 18.55 -0.56 0.08
C ASP A 229 18.62 -0.92 1.56
N LEU A 230 19.51 -1.84 1.90
CA LEU A 230 19.81 -2.23 3.28
C LEU A 230 21.31 -2.33 3.48
N LEU A 231 21.81 -1.78 4.59
CA LEU A 231 23.19 -1.92 5.03
C LEU A 231 23.21 -2.67 6.36
N ILE A 232 23.84 -3.84 6.37
CA ILE A 232 24.04 -4.68 7.55
C ILE A 232 25.39 -4.38 8.15
N GLY A 233 25.39 -3.98 9.44
CA GLY A 233 26.57 -3.50 10.11
C GLY A 233 27.16 -2.26 9.45
N GLU A 234 28.42 -2.32 9.03
CA GLU A 234 29.17 -1.17 8.50
C GLU A 234 29.39 -1.23 6.99
N ARG A 235 29.41 -2.44 6.36
CA ARG A 235 29.84 -2.60 4.98
C ARG A 235 29.16 -3.69 4.16
N LEU A 236 28.25 -4.49 4.73
CA LEU A 236 27.51 -5.51 3.96
C LEU A 236 26.24 -4.89 3.40
N ILE A 237 26.22 -4.66 2.09
CA ILE A 237 25.08 -4.16 1.35
C ILE A 237 24.20 -5.35 0.95
N LEU A 238 22.90 -5.21 1.18
CA LEU A 238 21.89 -6.14 0.70
C LEU A 238 20.87 -5.33 -0.11
N ASP A 239 20.87 -5.54 -1.42
CA ASP A 239 19.93 -4.91 -2.35
C ASP A 239 18.81 -5.88 -2.72
N ILE A 240 17.60 -5.35 -2.91
CA ILE A 240 16.42 -6.14 -3.26
C ILE A 240 15.99 -5.78 -4.69
N GLU A 241 16.25 -6.68 -5.62
CA GLU A 241 15.91 -6.50 -7.02
C GLU A 241 14.38 -6.61 -7.22
N GLY A 242 13.79 -5.55 -7.77
CA GLY A 242 12.37 -5.53 -8.14
C GLY A 242 12.07 -6.50 -9.30
N GLU A 243 10.80 -6.89 -9.44
CA GLU A 243 10.34 -7.73 -10.56
C GLU A 243 10.22 -6.97 -11.91
N GLY A 244 10.48 -5.66 -11.91
CA GLY A 244 10.38 -4.85 -13.12
C GLY A 244 11.50 -5.18 -14.13
N PRO A 245 11.19 -5.23 -15.43
CA PRO A 245 12.25 -5.39 -16.43
C PRO A 245 13.16 -4.15 -16.35
N HIS A 246 14.48 -4.37 -16.19
CA HIS A 246 15.51 -3.34 -16.35
C HIS A 246 15.60 -2.91 -17.82
N THR A 247 14.51 -2.31 -18.34
CA THR A 247 14.36 -2.03 -19.79
C THR A 247 15.02 -0.73 -20.22
N ALA A 248 15.54 0.07 -19.28
CA ALA A 248 16.26 1.28 -19.64
C ALA A 248 17.61 0.93 -20.29
N PRO A 249 17.92 1.45 -21.47
CA PRO A 249 19.22 1.23 -22.11
C PRO A 249 20.36 1.58 -21.16
N GLY A 250 21.33 0.66 -20.99
CA GLY A 250 22.50 0.84 -20.13
C GLY A 250 22.24 0.69 -18.62
N ALA A 251 21.06 0.25 -18.16
CA ALA A 251 20.80 -0.01 -16.75
C ALA A 251 21.73 -1.11 -16.23
N PHE A 252 21.86 -2.19 -16.95
CA PHE A 252 22.71 -3.32 -16.62
C PHE A 252 24.20 -2.96 -16.47
N ASP A 253 24.71 -2.10 -17.36
CA ASP A 253 26.11 -1.66 -17.29
C ASP A 253 26.33 -0.72 -16.11
N ARG A 254 25.37 0.14 -15.77
CA ARG A 254 25.42 1.01 -14.59
C ARG A 254 25.41 0.19 -13.30
N ASP A 255 24.58 -0.84 -13.20
CA ASP A 255 24.49 -1.71 -12.02
C ASP A 255 25.80 -2.49 -11.82
N ARG A 256 26.41 -2.99 -12.90
CA ARG A 256 27.73 -3.64 -12.84
C ARG A 256 28.84 -2.69 -12.45
N ALA A 257 28.85 -1.48 -13.00
CA ALA A 257 29.85 -0.45 -12.65
C ALA A 257 29.71 -0.07 -11.18
N ARG A 258 28.47 0.12 -10.68
CA ARG A 258 28.17 0.34 -9.27
C ARG A 258 28.72 -0.78 -8.37
N ALA A 259 28.37 -2.03 -8.67
CA ALA A 259 28.83 -3.19 -7.90
C ALA A 259 30.36 -3.33 -7.90
N GLY A 260 30.99 -3.11 -9.05
CA GLY A 260 32.45 -3.11 -9.18
C GLY A 260 33.12 -2.03 -8.34
N TRP A 261 32.59 -0.82 -8.39
CA TRP A 261 33.12 0.31 -7.64
C TRP A 261 32.95 0.12 -6.12
N LEU A 262 31.77 -0.29 -5.65
CA LEU A 262 31.51 -0.57 -4.24
C LEU A 262 32.46 -1.65 -3.71
N LYS A 263 32.73 -2.70 -4.50
CA LYS A 263 33.69 -3.74 -4.16
C LYS A 263 35.12 -3.19 -4.07
N ALA A 264 35.52 -2.32 -5.00
CA ALA A 264 36.83 -1.71 -5.04
C ALA A 264 37.12 -0.85 -3.79
N ILE A 265 36.11 -0.18 -3.23
CA ILE A 265 36.21 0.59 -1.98
C ILE A 265 35.91 -0.22 -0.72
N GLY A 266 35.82 -1.56 -0.84
CA GLY A 266 35.78 -2.50 0.27
C GLY A 266 34.39 -2.90 0.76
N TYR A 267 33.29 -2.46 0.16
CA TYR A 267 31.96 -2.96 0.51
C TYR A 267 31.76 -4.39 0.03
N ALA A 268 31.06 -5.19 0.84
CA ALA A 268 30.52 -6.47 0.41
C ALA A 268 29.08 -6.24 -0.09
N HIS A 269 28.74 -6.86 -1.19
CA HIS A 269 27.44 -6.68 -1.83
C HIS A 269 26.80 -8.03 -2.15
N VAL A 270 25.54 -8.19 -1.76
CA VAL A 270 24.67 -9.31 -2.14
C VAL A 270 23.34 -8.75 -2.62
N SER A 271 22.75 -9.38 -3.62
CA SER A 271 21.41 -9.04 -4.10
C SER A 271 20.51 -10.25 -4.07
N PHE A 272 19.23 -10.01 -3.79
CA PHE A 272 18.17 -11.02 -3.84
C PHE A 272 16.96 -10.46 -4.55
N SER A 273 16.25 -11.30 -5.28
CA SER A 273 15.02 -10.90 -5.92
C SER A 273 13.90 -10.67 -4.89
N HIS A 274 12.93 -9.82 -5.24
CA HIS A 274 11.71 -9.63 -4.46
C HIS A 274 11.04 -10.97 -4.11
N ARG A 275 10.97 -11.89 -5.10
CA ARG A 275 10.40 -13.22 -4.91
C ARG A 275 11.17 -14.05 -3.87
N GLN A 276 12.50 -14.06 -3.90
CA GLN A 276 13.29 -14.76 -2.89
C GLN A 276 13.01 -14.21 -1.49
N VAL A 277 12.90 -12.87 -1.35
CA VAL A 277 12.56 -12.25 -0.07
C VAL A 277 11.21 -12.75 0.45
N LEU A 278 10.21 -12.94 -0.39
CA LEU A 278 8.88 -13.37 0.06
C LEU A 278 8.81 -14.88 0.29
N ASP A 279 9.36 -15.69 -0.61
CA ASP A 279 9.09 -17.12 -0.71
C ASP A 279 10.20 -18.00 -0.11
N ASP A 280 11.46 -17.50 -0.02
CA ASP A 280 12.64 -18.26 0.39
C ASP A 280 13.52 -17.46 1.38
N TRP A 281 12.89 -16.92 2.43
CA TRP A 281 13.59 -16.12 3.41
C TRP A 281 14.70 -16.88 4.16
N GLU A 282 14.52 -18.18 4.41
CA GLU A 282 15.49 -19.00 5.15
C GLU A 282 16.85 -19.05 4.46
N SER A 283 16.87 -19.16 3.13
CA SER A 283 18.10 -19.10 2.34
C SER A 283 18.79 -17.74 2.50
N ILE A 284 18.05 -16.64 2.46
CA ILE A 284 18.58 -15.29 2.65
C ILE A 284 19.18 -15.11 4.06
N ASP A 285 18.43 -15.46 5.09
CA ASP A 285 18.89 -15.38 6.49
C ASP A 285 20.14 -16.24 6.69
N GLY A 286 20.19 -17.44 6.09
CA GLY A 286 21.36 -18.32 6.10
C GLY A 286 22.59 -17.67 5.50
N VAL A 287 22.49 -17.03 4.34
CA VAL A 287 23.60 -16.30 3.69
C VAL A 287 24.04 -15.12 4.55
N VAL A 288 23.10 -14.30 5.02
CA VAL A 288 23.41 -13.13 5.87
C VAL A 288 24.16 -13.58 7.13
N ARG A 289 23.67 -14.60 7.84
CA ARG A 289 24.34 -15.12 9.05
C ARG A 289 25.70 -15.72 8.76
N MET A 290 25.87 -16.40 7.63
CA MET A 290 27.17 -16.91 7.20
C MET A 290 28.18 -15.78 7.00
N LEU A 291 27.77 -14.70 6.30
CA LEU A 291 28.62 -13.53 6.07
C LEU A 291 28.93 -12.79 7.37
N MET A 292 27.96 -12.69 8.29
CA MET A 292 28.17 -12.10 9.61
C MET A 292 29.17 -12.91 10.47
N ARG A 293 29.05 -14.25 10.48
CA ARG A 293 30.04 -15.11 11.18
C ARG A 293 31.44 -14.95 10.62
N ARG A 294 31.57 -14.70 9.32
CA ARG A 294 32.88 -14.38 8.67
C ARG A 294 33.30 -12.92 8.84
N ARG A 295 32.58 -12.14 9.65
CA ARG A 295 32.81 -10.72 9.91
C ARG A 295 32.82 -9.84 8.64
N VAL A 296 32.15 -10.25 7.58
CA VAL A 296 32.08 -9.51 6.32
C VAL A 296 31.30 -8.20 6.46
N HIS A 297 30.47 -8.06 7.48
CA HIS A 297 29.62 -6.90 7.76
C HIS A 297 30.33 -5.76 8.51
N VAL A 298 31.58 -5.94 8.96
CA VAL A 298 32.38 -4.95 9.70
C VAL A 298 33.68 -4.69 8.98
N TRP A 299 34.20 -3.48 9.11
CA TRP A 299 35.54 -3.18 8.64
C TRP A 299 36.57 -3.96 9.50
N GLY A 300 37.55 -4.56 8.86
CA GLY A 300 38.64 -5.20 9.58
C GLY A 300 39.48 -4.13 10.31
N ASP A 301 40.01 -4.47 11.48
CA ASP A 301 41.04 -3.65 12.09
C ASP A 301 42.26 -3.59 11.15
N GLU A 302 42.61 -2.43 10.63
CA GLU A 302 43.84 -2.20 9.83
C GLU A 302 45.11 -2.57 10.59
N ARG A 303 44.99 -2.90 11.87
CA ARG A 303 46.15 -3.25 12.75
C ARG A 303 46.63 -4.69 12.60
N SER A 304 45.99 -5.54 11.78
CA SER A 304 46.41 -6.95 11.62
C SER A 304 47.18 -7.25 10.32
N ILE A 305 47.52 -6.27 9.50
CA ILE A 305 48.33 -6.44 8.26
C ILE A 305 49.80 -6.10 8.48
N GLY A 306 50.22 -6.02 9.70
CA GLY A 306 51.63 -5.72 10.05
C GLY A 306 52.24 -6.71 11.04
N ARG A 307 52.31 -7.99 10.69
CA ARG A 307 53.27 -8.96 11.25
C ARG A 307 53.52 -10.08 10.25
#